data_a94a0480b8d5c89893bc97de59a30e21
#
_entry.id   a94a0480b8d5c89893bc97de59a30e21
#
_cell.length_a   1.000
_cell.length_b   1.000
_cell.length_c   1.000
_cell.angle_alpha   90.00
_cell.angle_beta   90.00
_cell.angle_gamma   90.00
#
_symmetry.space_group_name_H-M   'P 1'
#
loop_
_entity.id
_entity.type
_entity.pdbx_description
1 polymer ?
#
loop_
_entity_poly.entity_id
_entity_poly.type
_entity_poly.pdbx_seq_one_letter_code
_entity_poly.pdbx_strand_id
1 'polypeptide(L)'
;MSPFLLSAVILITLLTGVEASNDNLASHLSKWGQSPETSSTMPGSEKLVVAFYYAWFDQNTWRRDVVSDLPTAPYNSADRNAIARHVDQAKGAGIDALVLSWLGPNNPTDSNLATLLSVAQEKGFRASLDFETNSPFLGSQDAIVGALKYAIGKYAGHPNFLRHQGKPVIFFWHVRQLAPSTWQQIRDQADPNRSTIWIAEGDDASYLQAFDGIHMYSIAWAQDVGSTMANFADKVASWEKRLASPKIWVATVMPGYDDRTTGRSDSFVRDRQDGQYYVSTWNAAMATSPDWIVITSFNEWVEGTQIEPSVTYGDEYLNLTRDLSTQFKSAALRPVPVSSSSAPDYDVLNGHFFSQATGNSGTGFVVSNGGGVEFWDEFQRLGGLEAVGYPISQRFEWNGFVVQAMQKGVMQWRPEVGRAYLVNIFDQMTAAGKDDWLSAARSTPRPLGPEFDAGKTWEQVVQSRQALLDANPAIKRRYFAASDPMTVYGLPTSQVEDKGNHYSVRLQRAVIQQWKVDVPWAHAGDVVVANGGDVGKEAGLYPTSVLTSQNRP
;
A
#
# COMPACT_ATOMS: atom_id res chain seq x y z
N MET A 1 -60.01 4.48 18.76
CA MET A 1 -60.54 5.86 18.74
C MET A 1 -59.55 6.73 17.96
N SER A 2 -59.93 7.02 16.73
CA SER A 2 -59.43 8.07 15.84
C SER A 2 -60.12 9.39 16.25
N PRO A 3 -59.90 10.61 15.66
CA PRO A 3 -59.05 11.08 14.55
C PRO A 3 -58.54 12.54 14.69
N PHE A 4 -57.87 13.13 13.67
CA PHE A 4 -58.15 14.29 12.78
C PHE A 4 -56.83 14.95 12.42
N LEU A 5 -56.38 15.00 11.19
CA LEU A 5 -56.72 15.69 9.93
C LEU A 5 -56.91 17.20 10.05
N LEU A 6 -56.12 17.98 9.25
CA LEU A 6 -56.52 19.01 8.27
C LEU A 6 -55.31 19.90 7.94
N SER A 7 -54.78 19.93 6.79
CA SER A 7 -55.20 20.52 5.47
C SER A 7 -54.78 21.97 5.25
N ALA A 8 -54.15 22.15 4.10
CA ALA A 8 -53.65 23.34 3.43
C ALA A 8 -54.69 24.42 3.18
N VAL A 9 -54.27 25.67 2.98
CA VAL A 9 -54.92 26.63 2.06
C VAL A 9 -53.88 27.56 1.43
N ILE A 10 -53.88 27.57 0.10
CA ILE A 10 -53.30 28.56 -0.80
C ILE A 10 -54.16 29.80 -0.80
N LEU A 11 -53.58 30.99 -0.80
CA LEU A 11 -54.31 32.21 -1.23
C LEU A 11 -53.42 33.05 -2.14
N ILE A 12 -53.84 33.09 -3.41
CA ILE A 12 -53.41 34.03 -4.44
C ILE A 12 -54.30 35.26 -4.28
N THR A 13 -53.73 36.48 -4.28
CA THR A 13 -54.46 37.71 -4.65
C THR A 13 -53.58 38.61 -5.51
N LEU A 14 -54.13 38.97 -6.62
CA LEU A 14 -53.62 39.81 -7.70
C LEU A 14 -53.89 41.29 -7.42
N LEU A 15 -53.07 42.17 -8.05
CA LEU A 15 -53.29 43.53 -8.58
C LEU A 15 -53.21 44.71 -7.60
N THR A 16 -52.34 45.66 -7.86
CA THR A 16 -52.46 46.74 -8.84
C THR A 16 -51.19 47.55 -8.93
N GLY A 17 -50.88 48.08 -10.11
CA GLY A 17 -49.65 48.74 -10.49
C GLY A 17 -49.39 50.10 -9.88
N VAL A 18 -48.09 50.40 -9.82
CA VAL A 18 -47.58 51.80 -9.90
C VAL A 18 -46.28 51.70 -10.70
N GLU A 19 -46.19 52.38 -11.81
CA GLU A 19 -44.99 52.67 -12.56
C GLU A 19 -44.03 53.48 -11.67
N ALA A 20 -42.86 52.99 -11.45
CA ALA A 20 -41.73 53.73 -10.89
C ALA A 20 -40.42 53.26 -11.60
N SER A 21 -39.89 54.24 -12.28
CA SER A 21 -38.62 54.43 -12.96
C SER A 21 -37.57 53.27 -12.92
N ASN A 22 -37.15 52.92 -14.11
CA ASN A 22 -36.14 51.86 -14.46
C ASN A 22 -34.68 52.15 -14.06
N ASP A 23 -34.37 53.16 -13.26
CA ASP A 23 -32.97 53.54 -13.01
C ASP A 23 -32.40 53.03 -11.69
N ASN A 24 -33.18 52.34 -10.87
CA ASN A 24 -32.66 51.79 -9.60
C ASN A 24 -32.51 50.25 -9.58
N LEU A 25 -32.96 49.55 -10.62
CA LEU A 25 -32.84 48.09 -10.66
C LEU A 25 -31.44 47.62 -11.14
N ALA A 26 -30.81 48.41 -12.01
CA ALA A 26 -29.47 48.09 -12.53
C ALA A 26 -28.36 48.25 -11.47
N SER A 27 -28.53 49.19 -10.51
CA SER A 27 -27.53 49.38 -9.44
C SER A 27 -27.63 48.36 -8.29
N HIS A 28 -28.80 47.72 -8.12
CA HIS A 28 -28.98 46.66 -7.13
C HIS A 28 -28.61 45.27 -7.67
N LEU A 29 -28.73 45.03 -8.98
CA LEU A 29 -28.30 43.77 -9.59
C LEU A 29 -26.78 43.69 -9.79
N SER A 30 -26.07 44.82 -9.88
CA SER A 30 -24.61 44.86 -9.91
C SER A 30 -23.94 44.54 -8.54
N LYS A 31 -24.69 44.61 -7.44
CA LYS A 31 -24.21 44.23 -6.11
C LYS A 31 -24.47 42.77 -5.73
N TRP A 32 -25.24 42.03 -6.53
CA TRP A 32 -25.49 40.60 -6.32
C TRP A 32 -24.73 39.72 -7.30
N GLY A 33 -23.96 40.31 -8.22
CA GLY A 33 -23.08 39.59 -9.19
C GLY A 33 -21.61 39.49 -8.77
N GLN A 34 -21.22 40.00 -7.63
CA GLN A 34 -19.95 39.68 -6.99
C GLN A 34 -20.25 38.72 -5.83
N SER A 35 -20.31 37.43 -6.15
CA SER A 35 -19.94 36.42 -5.17
C SER A 35 -18.60 36.87 -4.60
N PRO A 36 -18.44 36.95 -3.27
CA PRO A 36 -17.11 37.06 -2.74
C PRO A 36 -16.35 35.86 -3.32
N GLU A 37 -15.29 36.13 -4.06
CA GLU A 37 -14.23 35.19 -4.26
C GLU A 37 -13.60 34.88 -2.88
N THR A 38 -14.33 34.19 -2.04
CA THR A 38 -13.76 33.26 -1.12
C THR A 38 -13.64 31.98 -1.91
N SER A 39 -12.75 31.98 -2.89
CA SER A 39 -11.92 30.82 -3.12
C SER A 39 -11.23 30.51 -1.79
N SER A 40 -11.89 29.85 -0.89
CA SER A 40 -11.28 28.92 0.02
C SER A 40 -10.91 27.71 -0.84
N THR A 41 -9.99 27.89 -1.78
CA THR A 41 -9.06 26.86 -2.10
C THR A 41 -8.45 26.51 -0.75
N MET A 42 -8.87 25.41 -0.15
CA MET A 42 -7.94 24.58 0.60
C MET A 42 -6.66 24.67 -0.20
N PRO A 43 -5.51 25.15 0.36
CA PRO A 43 -4.28 25.26 -0.40
C PRO A 43 -4.10 23.90 -1.07
N GLY A 44 -4.21 23.83 -2.40
CA GLY A 44 -4.09 22.59 -3.13
C GLY A 44 -2.81 21.94 -2.66
N SER A 45 -2.82 20.68 -2.29
CA SER A 45 -1.64 19.99 -1.84
C SER A 45 -0.61 20.12 -2.96
N GLU A 46 0.49 20.86 -2.69
CA GLU A 46 1.56 21.06 -3.67
C GLU A 46 2.07 19.68 -4.09
N LYS A 47 1.95 19.32 -5.37
CA LYS A 47 2.49 18.07 -5.90
C LYS A 47 3.99 18.16 -5.93
N LEU A 48 4.67 17.43 -5.06
CA LEU A 48 6.12 17.43 -4.94
C LEU A 48 6.73 16.18 -5.56
N VAL A 49 7.85 16.35 -6.25
CA VAL A 49 8.75 15.29 -6.65
C VAL A 49 10.04 15.47 -5.88
N VAL A 50 10.39 14.51 -5.03
CA VAL A 50 11.62 14.53 -4.26
C VAL A 50 12.47 13.31 -4.59
N ALA A 51 13.77 13.34 -4.29
CA ALA A 51 14.64 12.19 -4.53
C ALA A 51 15.57 11.96 -3.34
N PHE A 52 15.74 10.70 -2.94
CA PHE A 52 16.74 10.34 -1.94
C PHE A 52 18.14 10.59 -2.47
N TYR A 53 18.98 11.17 -1.62
CA TYR A 53 20.33 11.63 -1.95
C TYR A 53 21.33 11.10 -0.93
N TYR A 54 22.35 10.40 -1.40
CA TYR A 54 23.38 9.77 -0.58
C TYR A 54 24.68 10.54 -0.66
N ALA A 55 25.20 10.94 0.50
CA ALA A 55 26.33 11.85 0.62
C ALA A 55 27.49 11.23 1.44
N TRP A 56 27.85 9.98 1.10
CA TRP A 56 28.93 9.23 1.77
C TRP A 56 29.96 8.62 0.84
N PHE A 57 29.90 8.95 -0.45
CA PHE A 57 30.83 8.44 -1.46
C PHE A 57 32.16 9.20 -1.47
N ASP A 58 33.22 8.46 -1.76
CA ASP A 58 34.58 8.99 -1.99
C ASP A 58 35.19 8.38 -3.26
N GLN A 59 36.46 8.73 -3.55
CA GLN A 59 37.16 8.26 -4.75
C GLN A 59 37.36 6.73 -4.78
N ASN A 60 37.30 6.05 -3.63
CA ASN A 60 37.46 4.58 -3.56
C ASN A 60 36.18 3.84 -3.92
N THR A 61 35.04 4.53 -3.93
CA THR A 61 33.73 3.96 -4.28
C THR A 61 33.64 3.65 -5.78
N TRP A 62 34.30 4.45 -6.64
CA TRP A 62 34.10 4.41 -8.08
C TRP A 62 34.84 3.27 -8.77
N ARG A 63 34.47 2.03 -8.42
CA ARG A 63 35.01 0.80 -8.97
C ARG A 63 33.88 -0.20 -9.23
N ARG A 64 34.00 -0.97 -10.32
CA ARG A 64 32.99 -1.94 -10.76
C ARG A 64 32.79 -3.14 -9.82
N ASP A 65 33.70 -3.37 -8.88
CA ASP A 65 33.57 -4.36 -7.81
C ASP A 65 32.85 -3.82 -6.55
N VAL A 66 32.56 -2.51 -6.52
CA VAL A 66 31.83 -1.81 -5.45
C VAL A 66 30.45 -1.37 -5.91
N VAL A 67 30.34 -0.88 -7.14
CA VAL A 67 29.09 -0.36 -7.72
C VAL A 67 28.84 -0.97 -9.10
N SER A 68 27.59 -1.24 -9.45
CA SER A 68 27.21 -1.90 -10.71
C SER A 68 27.41 -1.00 -11.93
N ASP A 69 27.38 0.33 -11.76
CA ASP A 69 27.69 1.34 -12.79
C ASP A 69 28.53 2.48 -12.20
N LEU A 70 29.03 3.39 -13.04
CA LEU A 70 29.89 4.49 -12.63
C LEU A 70 29.27 5.83 -13.03
N PRO A 71 29.41 6.90 -12.21
CA PRO A 71 29.00 8.23 -12.60
C PRO A 71 29.84 8.73 -13.78
N THR A 72 29.25 9.53 -14.66
CA THR A 72 30.00 10.19 -15.76
C THR A 72 31.11 11.11 -15.23
N ALA A 73 30.98 11.61 -14.02
CA ALA A 73 31.97 12.45 -13.32
C ALA A 73 32.14 11.97 -11.87
N PRO A 74 33.05 11.03 -11.61
CA PRO A 74 33.37 10.54 -10.26
C PRO A 74 33.68 11.69 -9.28
N TYR A 75 33.23 11.58 -8.03
CA TYR A 75 33.27 12.68 -7.08
C TYR A 75 33.54 12.20 -5.65
N ASN A 76 33.82 13.15 -4.77
CA ASN A 76 33.69 13.00 -3.31
C ASN A 76 32.40 13.72 -2.87
N SER A 77 31.58 13.08 -2.05
CA SER A 77 30.30 13.65 -1.57
C SER A 77 30.48 14.93 -0.75
N ALA A 78 31.67 15.19 -0.20
CA ALA A 78 31.99 16.44 0.48
C ALA A 78 32.37 17.59 -0.49
N ASP A 79 32.54 17.31 -1.78
CA ASP A 79 32.87 18.33 -2.76
C ASP A 79 31.66 19.20 -3.08
N ARG A 80 31.74 20.47 -2.69
CA ARG A 80 30.70 21.46 -2.95
C ARG A 80 30.33 21.59 -4.43
N ASN A 81 31.32 21.45 -5.35
CA ASN A 81 31.04 21.54 -6.79
C ASN A 81 30.27 20.32 -7.29
N ALA A 82 30.53 19.14 -6.73
CA ALA A 82 29.73 17.95 -7.01
C ALA A 82 28.28 18.12 -6.52
N ILE A 83 28.10 18.59 -5.28
CA ILE A 83 26.77 18.90 -4.74
C ILE A 83 26.05 19.94 -5.60
N ALA A 84 26.76 21.00 -6.05
CA ALA A 84 26.19 22.04 -6.90
C ALA A 84 25.74 21.49 -8.26
N ARG A 85 26.51 20.58 -8.86
CA ARG A 85 26.15 19.88 -10.11
C ARG A 85 24.91 19.02 -9.89
N HIS A 86 24.82 18.23 -8.81
CA HIS A 86 23.68 17.38 -8.50
C HIS A 86 22.41 18.20 -8.28
N VAL A 87 22.49 19.34 -7.62
CA VAL A 87 21.36 20.28 -7.48
C VAL A 87 20.89 20.80 -8.83
N ASP A 88 21.81 21.19 -9.73
CA ASP A 88 21.44 21.64 -11.08
C ASP A 88 20.78 20.52 -11.89
N GLN A 89 21.31 19.30 -11.83
CA GLN A 89 20.75 18.12 -12.48
C GLN A 89 19.35 17.79 -11.94
N ALA A 90 19.19 17.73 -10.61
CA ALA A 90 17.91 17.48 -9.98
C ALA A 90 16.86 18.54 -10.34
N LYS A 91 17.23 19.82 -10.24
CA LYS A 91 16.37 20.94 -10.63
C LYS A 91 15.97 20.89 -12.09
N GLY A 92 16.94 20.60 -12.98
CA GLY A 92 16.72 20.46 -14.43
C GLY A 92 15.81 19.27 -14.79
N ALA A 93 15.78 18.25 -13.95
CA ALA A 93 14.88 17.09 -14.07
C ALA A 93 13.49 17.30 -13.44
N GLY A 94 13.19 18.51 -12.92
CA GLY A 94 11.89 18.81 -12.32
C GLY A 94 11.71 18.26 -10.92
N ILE A 95 12.80 17.85 -10.24
CA ILE A 95 12.81 17.46 -8.82
C ILE A 95 12.73 18.73 -7.97
N ASP A 96 11.94 18.71 -6.91
CA ASP A 96 11.69 19.87 -6.04
C ASP A 96 12.63 19.94 -4.85
N ALA A 97 13.11 18.78 -4.38
CA ALA A 97 14.07 18.70 -3.28
C ALA A 97 14.89 17.41 -3.34
N LEU A 98 16.14 17.49 -2.89
CA LEU A 98 16.94 16.33 -2.52
C LEU A 98 16.75 16.04 -1.03
N VAL A 99 16.53 14.77 -0.68
CA VAL A 99 16.33 14.27 0.67
C VAL A 99 17.57 13.47 1.06
N LEU A 100 18.47 14.12 1.83
CA LEU A 100 19.78 13.55 2.15
C LEU A 100 19.66 12.50 3.26
N SER A 101 20.15 11.28 3.00
CA SER A 101 20.32 10.23 4.01
C SER A 101 21.28 10.70 5.11
N TRP A 102 20.72 10.91 6.34
CA TRP A 102 21.39 11.57 7.43
C TRP A 102 21.61 10.63 8.61
N LEU A 103 22.88 10.31 8.89
CA LEU A 103 23.29 9.34 9.90
C LEU A 103 23.35 9.89 11.33
N GLY A 104 23.06 11.17 11.53
CA GLY A 104 23.11 11.81 12.86
C GLY A 104 24.07 12.99 12.92
N PRO A 105 24.18 13.68 14.09
CA PRO A 105 25.05 14.83 14.25
C PRO A 105 26.54 14.44 14.24
N ASN A 106 27.38 15.39 13.87
CA ASN A 106 28.85 15.31 13.97
C ASN A 106 29.50 14.20 13.12
N ASN A 107 28.91 13.83 12.00
CA ASN A 107 29.50 12.91 11.01
C ASN A 107 29.49 13.55 9.60
N PRO A 108 30.12 12.94 8.58
CA PRO A 108 30.19 13.53 7.25
C PRO A 108 28.84 13.89 6.64
N THR A 109 27.77 13.10 6.87
CA THR A 109 26.45 13.41 6.32
C THR A 109 25.83 14.67 6.93
N ASP A 110 26.17 15.00 8.19
CA ASP A 110 25.72 16.22 8.84
C ASP A 110 26.35 17.47 8.21
N SER A 111 27.67 17.44 7.93
CA SER A 111 28.35 18.55 7.25
C SER A 111 27.93 18.67 5.78
N ASN A 112 27.69 17.54 5.10
CA ASN A 112 27.23 17.53 3.72
C ASN A 112 25.79 18.05 3.59
N LEU A 113 24.91 17.81 4.57
CA LEU A 113 23.58 18.42 4.60
C LEU A 113 23.66 19.96 4.74
N ALA A 114 24.54 20.46 5.59
CA ALA A 114 24.77 21.91 5.71
C ALA A 114 25.26 22.52 4.39
N THR A 115 26.17 21.83 3.70
CA THR A 115 26.66 22.25 2.38
C THR A 115 25.55 22.19 1.32
N LEU A 116 24.75 21.12 1.31
CA LEU A 116 23.62 20.97 0.38
C LEU A 116 22.60 22.10 0.57
N LEU A 117 22.23 22.43 1.81
CA LEU A 117 21.32 23.54 2.10
C LEU A 117 21.87 24.90 1.64
N SER A 118 23.17 25.13 1.84
CA SER A 118 23.84 26.36 1.36
C SER A 118 23.80 26.45 -0.18
N VAL A 119 24.11 25.35 -0.88
CA VAL A 119 24.04 25.28 -2.35
C VAL A 119 22.59 25.42 -2.84
N ALA A 120 21.64 24.77 -2.16
CA ALA A 120 20.24 24.89 -2.48
C ALA A 120 19.73 26.34 -2.37
N GLN A 121 20.21 27.08 -1.38
CA GLN A 121 19.90 28.52 -1.26
C GLN A 121 20.43 29.35 -2.43
N GLU A 122 21.69 29.13 -2.82
CA GLU A 122 22.31 29.85 -3.93
C GLU A 122 21.60 29.57 -5.27
N LYS A 123 21.09 28.34 -5.44
CA LYS A 123 20.48 27.90 -6.68
C LYS A 123 18.93 27.99 -6.70
N GLY A 124 18.32 28.47 -5.63
CA GLY A 124 16.86 28.52 -5.50
C GLY A 124 16.25 27.11 -5.60
N PHE A 125 16.77 26.18 -4.83
CA PHE A 125 16.35 24.78 -4.74
C PHE A 125 16.03 24.43 -3.28
N ARG A 126 15.45 23.28 -3.00
CA ARG A 126 15.10 22.83 -1.65
C ARG A 126 15.87 21.55 -1.29
N ALA A 127 16.08 21.34 0.00
CA ALA A 127 16.63 20.09 0.52
C ALA A 127 15.96 19.69 1.82
N SER A 128 16.00 18.41 2.14
CA SER A 128 15.56 17.86 3.42
C SER A 128 16.53 16.77 3.87
N LEU A 129 16.21 16.10 4.97
CA LEU A 129 16.95 14.95 5.45
C LEU A 129 16.04 13.72 5.55
N ASP A 130 16.64 12.56 5.33
CA ASP A 130 16.11 11.25 5.67
C ASP A 130 16.82 10.78 6.95
N PHE A 131 16.08 10.66 8.03
CA PHE A 131 16.60 10.32 9.33
C PHE A 131 16.86 8.82 9.42
N GLU A 132 18.13 8.43 9.39
CA GLU A 132 18.58 7.03 9.45
C GLU A 132 18.42 6.46 10.87
N THR A 133 17.25 5.89 11.16
CA THR A 133 16.90 5.42 12.51
C THR A 133 17.80 4.30 13.02
N ASN A 134 18.34 3.46 12.14
CA ASN A 134 19.28 2.39 12.44
C ASN A 134 20.75 2.80 12.32
N SER A 135 21.01 4.10 12.24
CA SER A 135 22.39 4.62 12.22
C SER A 135 23.20 4.07 13.40
N PRO A 136 24.45 3.65 13.18
CA PRO A 136 25.32 3.16 14.25
C PRO A 136 25.62 4.23 15.34
N PHE A 137 25.28 5.48 15.06
CA PHE A 137 25.46 6.60 16.00
C PHE A 137 24.22 6.85 16.86
N LEU A 138 23.10 6.15 16.64
CA LEU A 138 21.80 6.35 17.28
C LEU A 138 21.33 5.10 18.05
N GLY A 139 22.18 4.55 18.91
CA GLY A 139 22.00 3.27 19.57
C GLY A 139 20.92 3.22 20.69
N SER A 140 20.17 4.31 20.94
CA SER A 140 19.11 4.35 21.96
C SER A 140 17.98 5.32 21.59
N GLN A 141 16.83 5.16 22.25
CA GLN A 141 15.70 6.09 22.07
C GLN A 141 16.08 7.54 22.44
N ASP A 142 16.86 7.73 23.52
CA ASP A 142 17.32 9.07 23.92
C ASP A 142 18.28 9.67 22.90
N ALA A 143 19.13 8.87 22.27
CA ALA A 143 20.00 9.30 21.18
C ALA A 143 19.17 9.76 19.96
N ILE A 144 18.13 9.02 19.61
CA ILE A 144 17.18 9.39 18.54
C ILE A 144 16.50 10.72 18.86
N VAL A 145 15.97 10.89 20.09
CA VAL A 145 15.34 12.14 20.53
C VAL A 145 16.34 13.30 20.49
N GLY A 146 17.57 13.08 20.97
CA GLY A 146 18.63 14.09 20.95
C GLY A 146 19.01 14.52 19.53
N ALA A 147 19.16 13.54 18.63
CA ALA A 147 19.50 13.79 17.23
C ALA A 147 18.36 14.52 16.48
N LEU A 148 17.10 14.18 16.75
CA LEU A 148 15.95 14.89 16.19
C LEU A 148 15.88 16.34 16.68
N LYS A 149 16.06 16.58 17.97
CA LYS A 149 16.14 17.96 18.53
C LYS A 149 17.26 18.76 17.87
N TYR A 150 18.42 18.13 17.69
CA TYR A 150 19.55 18.75 17.00
C TYR A 150 19.19 19.10 15.54
N ALA A 151 18.66 18.14 14.77
CA ALA A 151 18.30 18.34 13.37
C ALA A 151 17.24 19.44 13.20
N ILE A 152 16.18 19.39 14.02
CA ILE A 152 15.10 20.39 14.01
C ILE A 152 15.68 21.78 14.38
N GLY A 153 16.47 21.86 15.45
CA GLY A 153 17.03 23.13 15.89
C GLY A 153 18.05 23.73 14.93
N LYS A 154 18.85 22.90 14.26
CA LYS A 154 19.92 23.35 13.37
C LYS A 154 19.42 23.64 11.94
N TYR A 155 18.54 22.79 11.39
CA TYR A 155 18.24 22.80 9.97
C TYR A 155 16.82 23.24 9.62
N ALA A 156 15.81 22.94 10.45
CA ALA A 156 14.41 23.19 10.13
C ALA A 156 14.09 24.69 9.95
N GLY A 157 14.88 25.58 10.52
CA GLY A 157 14.79 27.04 10.34
C GLY A 157 15.37 27.56 9.02
N HIS A 158 16.14 26.74 8.27
CA HIS A 158 16.78 27.19 7.04
C HIS A 158 15.74 27.52 5.96
N PRO A 159 15.86 28.65 5.21
CA PRO A 159 14.84 29.09 4.25
C PRO A 159 14.59 28.08 3.11
N ASN A 160 15.62 27.31 2.73
CA ASN A 160 15.56 26.31 1.68
C ASN A 160 15.41 24.87 2.22
N PHE A 161 15.13 24.70 3.53
CA PHE A 161 14.67 23.40 4.01
C PHE A 161 13.28 23.13 3.45
N LEU A 162 13.05 21.92 2.92
CA LEU A 162 11.76 21.52 2.32
C LEU A 162 10.63 21.78 3.31
N ARG A 163 9.58 22.43 2.85
CA ARG A 163 8.37 22.73 3.64
C ARG A 163 7.12 22.33 2.89
N HIS A 164 6.15 21.92 3.66
CA HIS A 164 4.77 21.76 3.19
C HIS A 164 3.85 22.50 4.15
N GLN A 165 2.97 23.35 3.62
CA GLN A 165 2.08 24.21 4.42
C GLN A 165 2.84 25.00 5.51
N GLY A 166 4.04 25.48 5.19
CA GLY A 166 4.90 26.24 6.09
C GLY A 166 5.71 25.40 7.10
N LYS A 167 5.41 24.11 7.28
CA LYS A 167 6.14 23.23 8.21
C LYS A 167 7.30 22.52 7.52
N PRO A 168 8.50 22.44 8.14
CA PRO A 168 9.61 21.64 7.65
C PRO A 168 9.26 20.16 7.55
N VAL A 169 9.73 19.49 6.51
CA VAL A 169 9.48 18.07 6.23
C VAL A 169 10.73 17.26 6.55
N ILE A 170 10.59 16.17 7.29
CA ILE A 170 11.64 15.21 7.61
C ILE A 170 11.18 13.82 7.20
N PHE A 171 11.99 13.10 6.43
CA PHE A 171 11.79 11.69 6.10
C PHE A 171 12.49 10.82 7.13
N PHE A 172 12.04 9.57 7.28
CA PHE A 172 12.56 8.62 8.26
C PHE A 172 12.74 7.26 7.62
N TRP A 173 13.96 6.76 7.65
CA TRP A 173 14.32 5.41 7.21
C TRP A 173 14.19 4.40 8.34
N HIS A 174 13.71 3.18 8.02
CA HIS A 174 13.68 2.00 8.89
C HIS A 174 12.92 2.22 10.21
N VAL A 175 11.74 2.86 10.14
CA VAL A 175 10.93 3.17 11.34
C VAL A 175 10.43 1.92 12.08
N ARG A 176 10.41 0.76 11.43
CA ARG A 176 9.89 -0.51 11.97
C ARG A 176 10.66 -1.08 13.16
N GLN A 177 11.88 -0.64 13.40
CA GLN A 177 12.62 -1.08 14.58
C GLN A 177 11.98 -0.65 15.90
N LEU A 178 11.10 0.34 15.88
CA LEU A 178 10.36 0.82 17.05
C LEU A 178 8.85 0.77 16.78
N ALA A 179 8.06 0.44 17.80
CA ALA A 179 6.60 0.42 17.68
C ALA A 179 6.03 1.82 17.42
N PRO A 180 4.85 1.96 16.78
CA PRO A 180 4.18 3.25 16.58
C PRO A 180 3.99 4.06 17.86
N SER A 181 3.66 3.41 18.99
CA SER A 181 3.52 4.06 20.30
C SER A 181 4.85 4.63 20.83
N THR A 182 5.98 3.97 20.55
CA THR A 182 7.32 4.48 20.89
C THR A 182 7.65 5.72 20.04
N TRP A 183 7.28 5.71 18.76
CA TRP A 183 7.43 6.88 17.90
C TRP A 183 6.57 8.07 18.36
N GLN A 184 5.36 7.84 18.89
CA GLN A 184 4.57 8.90 19.51
C GLN A 184 5.32 9.53 20.70
N GLN A 185 5.90 8.69 21.58
CA GLN A 185 6.69 9.17 22.72
C GLN A 185 7.94 9.96 22.29
N ILE A 186 8.65 9.48 21.27
CA ILE A 186 9.80 10.18 20.68
C ILE A 186 9.36 11.55 20.14
N ARG A 187 8.24 11.58 19.41
CA ARG A 187 7.71 12.80 18.82
C ARG A 187 7.26 13.80 19.88
N ASP A 188 6.62 13.34 20.97
CA ASP A 188 6.22 14.19 22.10
C ASP A 188 7.43 14.86 22.77
N GLN A 189 8.60 14.20 22.75
CA GLN A 189 9.83 14.73 23.31
C GLN A 189 10.62 15.60 22.32
N ALA A 190 10.68 15.22 21.04
CA ALA A 190 11.51 15.88 20.04
C ALA A 190 10.79 17.05 19.35
N ASP A 191 9.49 16.93 19.11
CA ASP A 191 8.64 17.93 18.43
C ASP A 191 7.26 18.01 19.10
N PRO A 192 7.19 18.46 20.38
CA PRO A 192 5.93 18.47 21.16
C PRO A 192 4.85 19.35 20.54
N ASN A 193 5.24 20.38 19.79
CA ASN A 193 4.32 21.31 19.14
C ASN A 193 3.89 20.86 17.74
N ARG A 194 4.35 19.68 17.28
CA ARG A 194 4.09 19.19 15.89
C ARG A 194 4.44 20.25 14.85
N SER A 195 5.59 20.89 15.05
CA SER A 195 6.09 21.97 14.22
C SER A 195 6.71 21.50 12.90
N THR A 196 6.98 20.19 12.78
CA THR A 196 7.53 19.54 11.60
C THR A 196 6.57 18.47 11.07
N ILE A 197 6.71 18.14 9.78
CA ILE A 197 6.02 17.02 9.12
C ILE A 197 6.97 15.84 9.08
N TRP A 198 6.51 14.68 9.53
CA TRP A 198 7.26 13.44 9.57
C TRP A 198 6.71 12.45 8.56
N ILE A 199 7.55 11.96 7.65
CA ILE A 199 7.21 10.97 6.62
C ILE A 199 7.92 9.66 6.94
N ALA A 200 7.16 8.62 7.27
CA ALA A 200 7.69 7.29 7.59
C ALA A 200 8.07 6.50 6.35
N GLU A 201 9.07 5.61 6.48
CA GLU A 201 9.32 4.54 5.52
C GLU A 201 8.64 3.24 5.99
N GLY A 202 8.12 2.47 5.04
CA GLY A 202 7.64 1.10 5.24
C GLY A 202 6.31 0.81 4.56
N ASP A 203 5.85 -0.43 4.69
CA ASP A 203 4.60 -0.94 4.13
C ASP A 203 3.50 -1.18 5.20
N ASP A 204 3.77 -0.76 6.45
CA ASP A 204 2.81 -0.80 7.56
C ASP A 204 2.23 0.59 7.82
N ALA A 205 1.04 0.83 7.30
CA ALA A 205 0.34 2.10 7.46
C ALA A 205 -0.07 2.42 8.92
N SER A 206 0.10 1.50 9.88
CA SER A 206 -0.15 1.77 11.30
C SER A 206 0.78 2.84 11.89
N TYR A 207 1.94 3.07 11.26
CA TYR A 207 2.86 4.15 11.64
C TYR A 207 2.28 5.55 11.44
N LEU A 208 1.22 5.71 10.63
CA LEU A 208 0.48 6.96 10.50
C LEU A 208 -0.16 7.47 11.80
N GLN A 209 -0.20 6.65 12.85
CA GLN A 209 -0.56 7.10 14.20
C GLN A 209 0.46 8.12 14.76
N ALA A 210 1.73 7.99 14.42
CA ALA A 210 2.80 8.88 14.88
C ALA A 210 3.32 9.82 13.78
N PHE A 211 3.12 9.47 12.51
CA PHE A 211 3.64 10.17 11.34
C PHE A 211 2.54 10.87 10.56
N ASP A 212 2.92 11.90 9.81
CA ASP A 212 2.00 12.70 9.00
C ASP A 212 1.84 12.14 7.58
N GLY A 213 2.79 11.30 7.15
CA GLY A 213 2.76 10.62 5.87
C GLY A 213 3.63 9.37 5.87
N ILE A 214 3.60 8.64 4.75
CA ILE A 214 4.33 7.39 4.61
C ILE A 214 4.68 7.12 3.15
N HIS A 215 5.81 6.44 2.92
CA HIS A 215 6.24 5.91 1.63
C HIS A 215 6.82 4.50 1.78
N MET A 216 6.88 3.74 0.67
CA MET A 216 7.73 2.56 0.57
C MET A 216 9.10 2.99 0.04
N TYR A 217 10.21 2.46 0.60
CA TYR A 217 11.53 2.79 0.05
C TYR A 217 11.77 2.10 -1.29
N SER A 218 11.63 0.78 -1.32
CA SER A 218 11.83 -0.02 -2.52
C SER A 218 10.54 -0.69 -2.98
N ILE A 219 10.35 -0.73 -4.30
CA ILE A 219 9.29 -1.47 -4.99
C ILE A 219 9.88 -2.48 -5.99
N ALA A 220 11.22 -2.63 -6.01
CA ALA A 220 11.91 -3.52 -6.94
C ALA A 220 11.55 -4.99 -6.73
N TRP A 221 11.17 -5.37 -5.51
CA TRP A 221 10.72 -6.72 -5.15
C TRP A 221 9.32 -7.05 -5.68
N ALA A 222 8.50 -6.04 -6.00
CA ALA A 222 7.13 -6.24 -6.43
C ALA A 222 7.07 -6.92 -7.80
N GLN A 223 6.29 -7.99 -7.92
CA GLN A 223 6.02 -8.64 -9.22
C GLN A 223 5.05 -7.80 -10.05
N ASP A 224 4.04 -7.24 -9.40
CA ASP A 224 3.09 -6.28 -9.97
C ASP A 224 3.17 -4.97 -9.17
N VAL A 225 3.89 -4.01 -9.73
CA VAL A 225 4.09 -2.70 -9.10
C VAL A 225 2.78 -1.91 -9.00
N GLY A 226 1.91 -2.04 -10.01
CA GLY A 226 0.62 -1.34 -10.03
C GLY A 226 -0.28 -1.77 -8.89
N SER A 227 -0.53 -3.07 -8.76
CA SER A 227 -1.32 -3.63 -7.66
C SER A 227 -0.70 -3.38 -6.29
N THR A 228 0.62 -3.45 -6.18
CA THR A 228 1.34 -3.19 -4.92
C THR A 228 1.11 -1.76 -4.46
N MET A 229 1.27 -0.77 -5.35
CA MET A 229 1.05 0.63 -5.02
C MET A 229 -0.41 0.94 -4.70
N ALA A 230 -1.35 0.43 -5.51
CA ALA A 230 -2.77 0.63 -5.28
C ALA A 230 -3.21 0.10 -3.90
N ASN A 231 -2.81 -1.13 -3.58
CA ASN A 231 -3.11 -1.74 -2.27
C ASN A 231 -2.52 -0.94 -1.10
N PHE A 232 -1.35 -0.33 -1.28
CA PHE A 232 -0.74 0.46 -0.22
C PHE A 232 -1.40 1.84 -0.08
N ALA A 233 -1.73 2.50 -1.19
CA ALA A 233 -2.50 3.74 -1.19
C ALA A 233 -3.85 3.57 -0.49
N ASP A 234 -4.54 2.45 -0.72
CA ASP A 234 -5.80 2.11 -0.04
C ASP A 234 -5.61 1.93 1.47
N LYS A 235 -4.50 1.32 1.90
CA LYS A 235 -4.15 1.24 3.34
C LYS A 235 -3.96 2.63 3.95
N VAL A 236 -3.25 3.53 3.26
CA VAL A 236 -3.05 4.92 3.72
C VAL A 236 -4.40 5.63 3.85
N ALA A 237 -5.25 5.56 2.83
CA ALA A 237 -6.58 6.16 2.86
C ALA A 237 -7.48 5.59 3.98
N SER A 238 -7.38 4.29 4.26
CA SER A 238 -8.10 3.64 5.37
C SER A 238 -7.64 4.17 6.72
N TRP A 239 -6.32 4.33 6.91
CA TRP A 239 -5.78 4.91 8.14
C TRP A 239 -6.10 6.39 8.30
N GLU A 240 -6.09 7.16 7.22
CA GLU A 240 -6.54 8.56 7.23
C GLU A 240 -7.98 8.69 7.76
N LYS A 241 -8.89 7.86 7.24
CA LYS A 241 -10.28 7.79 7.72
C LYS A 241 -10.35 7.40 9.21
N ARG A 242 -9.59 6.38 9.61
CA ARG A 242 -9.56 5.87 10.99
C ARG A 242 -9.07 6.92 11.99
N LEU A 243 -8.06 7.70 11.61
CA LEU A 243 -7.47 8.74 12.45
C LEU A 243 -8.25 10.06 12.38
N ALA A 244 -9.22 10.17 11.48
CA ALA A 244 -9.94 11.41 11.16
C ALA A 244 -8.97 12.60 10.94
N SER A 245 -7.84 12.34 10.29
CA SER A 245 -6.75 13.28 10.08
C SER A 245 -6.12 13.06 8.72
N PRO A 246 -5.99 14.10 7.87
CA PRO A 246 -5.32 13.99 6.59
C PRO A 246 -3.91 13.43 6.73
N LYS A 247 -3.52 12.56 5.81
CA LYS A 247 -2.20 11.93 5.74
C LYS A 247 -1.60 12.11 4.35
N ILE A 248 -0.29 12.23 4.29
CA ILE A 248 0.44 12.44 3.05
C ILE A 248 0.81 11.07 2.48
N TRP A 249 0.24 10.74 1.32
CA TRP A 249 0.64 9.59 0.54
C TRP A 249 1.80 9.95 -0.38
N VAL A 250 2.98 9.35 -0.15
CA VAL A 250 4.18 9.55 -0.97
C VAL A 250 4.45 8.27 -1.76
N ALA A 251 4.17 8.28 -3.06
CA ALA A 251 4.42 7.12 -3.91
C ALA A 251 5.88 7.04 -4.34
N THR A 252 6.46 5.84 -4.28
CA THR A 252 7.86 5.59 -4.65
C THR A 252 7.99 5.20 -6.11
N VAL A 253 8.99 5.74 -6.80
CA VAL A 253 9.36 5.34 -8.16
C VAL A 253 10.83 4.97 -8.23
N MET A 254 11.19 3.98 -9.07
CA MET A 254 12.55 3.45 -9.18
C MET A 254 12.92 3.16 -10.63
N PRO A 255 14.17 3.48 -11.05
CA PRO A 255 14.63 3.18 -12.41
C PRO A 255 14.97 1.69 -12.62
N GLY A 256 15.29 0.98 -11.56
CA GLY A 256 15.73 -0.40 -11.49
C GLY A 256 16.43 -0.65 -10.15
N TYR A 257 17.05 -1.81 -9.98
CA TYR A 257 17.76 -2.20 -8.75
C TYR A 257 18.84 -3.24 -9.09
N ASP A 258 20.05 -3.08 -8.55
CA ASP A 258 21.13 -4.07 -8.68
C ASP A 258 22.08 -3.98 -7.50
N ASP A 259 21.88 -4.83 -6.49
CA ASP A 259 22.70 -4.87 -5.28
C ASP A 259 23.68 -6.05 -5.22
N ARG A 260 23.98 -6.69 -6.34
CA ARG A 260 24.87 -7.87 -6.40
C ARG A 260 26.28 -7.59 -5.91
N THR A 261 26.74 -6.34 -5.97
CA THR A 261 28.05 -5.92 -5.48
C THR A 261 28.12 -5.81 -3.96
N THR A 262 26.97 -5.79 -3.26
CA THR A 262 26.90 -5.65 -1.80
C THR A 262 27.34 -6.91 -1.03
N GLY A 263 27.37 -8.07 -1.69
CA GLY A 263 27.64 -9.36 -1.04
C GLY A 263 26.50 -9.88 -0.15
N ARG A 264 25.31 -9.27 -0.21
CA ARG A 264 24.12 -9.77 0.49
C ARG A 264 23.71 -11.13 -0.08
N SER A 265 23.28 -12.06 0.78
CA SER A 265 22.89 -13.42 0.36
C SER A 265 21.59 -13.46 -0.45
N ASP A 266 20.76 -12.44 -0.33
CA ASP A 266 19.47 -12.22 -0.99
C ASP A 266 19.53 -11.12 -2.06
N SER A 267 20.73 -10.78 -2.53
CA SER A 267 20.93 -9.80 -3.59
C SER A 267 20.22 -10.21 -4.88
N PHE A 268 19.65 -9.24 -5.59
CA PHE A 268 18.92 -9.47 -6.84
C PHE A 268 19.05 -8.30 -7.81
N VAL A 269 18.50 -8.49 -9.00
CA VAL A 269 18.43 -7.47 -10.03
C VAL A 269 16.97 -7.25 -10.43
N ARG A 270 16.58 -5.97 -10.48
CA ARG A 270 15.41 -5.53 -11.24
C ARG A 270 15.91 -4.75 -12.44
N ASP A 271 15.83 -5.39 -13.59
CA ASP A 271 16.30 -4.81 -14.86
C ASP A 271 15.57 -3.50 -15.18
N ARG A 272 16.30 -2.54 -15.69
CA ARG A 272 15.81 -1.21 -16.06
C ARG A 272 14.99 -1.20 -17.35
N GLN A 273 15.11 -2.24 -18.20
CA GLN A 273 14.35 -2.46 -19.44
C GLN A 273 14.39 -1.22 -20.37
N ASP A 274 15.57 -0.67 -20.59
CA ASP A 274 15.76 0.54 -21.40
C ASP A 274 14.78 1.67 -20.98
N GLY A 275 14.69 1.94 -19.66
CA GLY A 275 13.82 2.96 -19.08
C GLY A 275 12.36 2.55 -18.90
N GLN A 276 11.90 1.44 -19.50
CA GLN A 276 10.48 1.04 -19.44
C GLN A 276 10.03 0.68 -18.02
N TYR A 277 10.90 0.06 -17.22
CA TYR A 277 10.59 -0.20 -15.82
C TYR A 277 10.35 1.11 -15.06
N TYR A 278 11.20 2.12 -15.26
CA TYR A 278 11.03 3.43 -14.62
C TYR A 278 9.71 4.09 -14.99
N VAL A 279 9.39 4.12 -16.29
CA VAL A 279 8.09 4.65 -16.78
C VAL A 279 6.91 3.89 -16.15
N SER A 280 7.03 2.56 -16.04
CA SER A 280 5.96 1.75 -15.43
C SER A 280 5.74 2.07 -13.95
N THR A 281 6.82 2.31 -13.17
CA THR A 281 6.72 2.72 -11.76
C THR A 281 6.05 4.08 -11.59
N TRP A 282 6.36 5.06 -12.47
CA TRP A 282 5.71 6.36 -12.48
C TRP A 282 4.22 6.26 -12.84
N ASN A 283 3.87 5.47 -13.84
CA ASN A 283 2.46 5.26 -14.22
C ASN A 283 1.68 4.61 -13.08
N ALA A 284 2.26 3.61 -12.42
CA ALA A 284 1.67 2.98 -11.24
C ALA A 284 1.50 3.96 -10.08
N ALA A 285 2.51 4.79 -9.81
CA ALA A 285 2.44 5.84 -8.80
C ALA A 285 1.33 6.85 -9.10
N MET A 286 1.31 7.42 -10.31
CA MET A 286 0.32 8.42 -10.72
C MET A 286 -1.11 7.88 -10.71
N ALA A 287 -1.31 6.59 -10.98
CA ALA A 287 -2.61 5.93 -10.91
C ALA A 287 -3.22 5.96 -9.51
N THR A 288 -2.39 6.00 -8.45
CA THR A 288 -2.85 6.10 -7.05
C THR A 288 -3.15 7.54 -6.61
N SER A 289 -2.95 8.53 -7.48
CA SER A 289 -3.14 9.95 -7.17
C SER A 289 -2.39 10.42 -5.91
N PRO A 290 -1.07 10.18 -5.79
CA PRO A 290 -0.33 10.52 -4.59
C PRO A 290 -0.20 12.03 -4.41
N ASP A 291 -0.02 12.46 -3.16
CA ASP A 291 0.34 13.85 -2.84
C ASP A 291 1.72 14.18 -3.37
N TRP A 292 2.70 13.30 -3.12
CA TRP A 292 4.08 13.46 -3.59
C TRP A 292 4.59 12.19 -4.25
N ILE A 293 5.64 12.34 -5.03
CA ILE A 293 6.46 11.23 -5.55
C ILE A 293 7.85 11.34 -4.96
N VAL A 294 8.38 10.21 -4.46
CA VAL A 294 9.78 10.08 -4.07
C VAL A 294 10.51 9.14 -5.02
N ILE A 295 11.63 9.58 -5.53
CA ILE A 295 12.50 8.80 -6.41
C ILE A 295 13.53 8.07 -5.56
N THR A 296 13.54 6.77 -5.61
CA THR A 296 14.61 5.92 -5.11
C THR A 296 15.44 5.43 -6.29
N SER A 297 16.57 6.10 -6.54
CA SER A 297 17.18 7.23 -5.87
C SER A 297 17.80 8.24 -6.83
N PHE A 298 18.23 9.40 -6.33
CA PHE A 298 19.09 10.26 -7.13
C PHE A 298 20.44 9.58 -7.38
N ASN A 299 21.11 9.04 -6.35
CA ASN A 299 22.47 8.53 -6.46
C ASN A 299 22.81 7.36 -5.49
N GLU A 300 21.91 6.42 -5.22
CA GLU A 300 22.30 5.19 -4.50
C GLU A 300 22.96 4.20 -5.46
N TRP A 301 24.27 4.36 -5.59
CA TRP A 301 25.10 3.62 -6.54
C TRP A 301 25.32 2.16 -6.12
N VAL A 302 25.32 1.90 -4.82
CA VAL A 302 25.58 0.56 -4.26
C VAL A 302 24.41 -0.39 -4.53
N GLU A 303 23.19 0.16 -4.56
CA GLU A 303 21.96 -0.58 -4.88
C GLU A 303 21.55 -0.44 -6.36
N GLY A 304 22.33 0.28 -7.17
CA GLY A 304 22.07 0.44 -8.60
C GLY A 304 20.74 1.13 -8.90
N THR A 305 20.25 2.03 -8.01
CA THR A 305 18.97 2.73 -8.18
C THR A 305 19.13 4.18 -8.67
N GLN A 306 20.33 4.60 -8.98
CA GLN A 306 20.65 5.99 -9.33
C GLN A 306 19.97 6.45 -10.62
N ILE A 307 19.49 7.71 -10.63
CA ILE A 307 19.12 8.46 -11.84
C ILE A 307 20.19 9.49 -12.22
N GLU A 308 21.21 9.69 -11.38
CA GLU A 308 22.38 10.51 -11.69
C GLU A 308 23.03 10.01 -12.98
N PRO A 309 23.54 10.90 -13.86
CA PRO A 309 24.18 10.53 -15.12
C PRO A 309 25.30 9.51 -14.95
N SER A 310 25.21 8.41 -15.68
CA SER A 310 26.12 7.29 -15.58
C SER A 310 26.83 6.96 -16.89
N VAL A 311 27.90 6.19 -16.80
CA VAL A 311 28.64 5.73 -17.98
C VAL A 311 27.76 4.87 -18.90
N THR A 312 26.87 4.07 -18.32
CA THR A 312 26.00 3.15 -19.06
C THR A 312 24.81 3.86 -19.67
N TYR A 313 24.16 4.77 -18.91
CA TYR A 313 22.86 5.33 -19.29
C TYR A 313 22.91 6.83 -19.66
N GLY A 314 24.09 7.50 -19.54
CA GLY A 314 24.19 8.94 -19.80
C GLY A 314 23.14 9.72 -18.97
N ASP A 315 22.46 10.66 -19.62
CA ASP A 315 21.43 11.51 -19.02
C ASP A 315 20.00 10.94 -19.13
N GLU A 316 19.83 9.70 -19.59
CA GLU A 316 18.53 9.11 -19.91
C GLU A 316 17.53 9.25 -18.76
N TYR A 317 17.91 8.86 -17.53
CA TYR A 317 17.00 8.88 -16.39
C TYR A 317 16.68 10.28 -15.88
N LEU A 318 17.56 11.26 -16.04
CA LEU A 318 17.23 12.67 -15.77
C LEU A 318 16.23 13.21 -16.80
N ASN A 319 16.37 12.83 -18.08
CA ASN A 319 15.44 13.22 -19.13
C ASN A 319 14.05 12.61 -18.91
N LEU A 320 13.97 11.31 -18.63
CA LEU A 320 12.73 10.62 -18.27
C LEU A 320 12.09 11.26 -17.02
N THR A 321 12.90 11.56 -15.99
CA THR A 321 12.40 12.21 -14.76
C THR A 321 11.77 13.57 -15.07
N ARG A 322 12.37 14.39 -15.92
CA ARG A 322 11.84 15.70 -16.32
C ARG A 322 10.45 15.57 -16.97
N ASP A 323 10.34 14.66 -17.92
CA ASP A 323 9.10 14.47 -18.66
C ASP A 323 7.98 13.92 -17.73
N LEU A 324 8.30 12.91 -16.91
CA LEU A 324 7.37 12.27 -15.99
C LEU A 324 6.99 13.19 -14.81
N SER A 325 7.93 13.97 -14.27
CA SER A 325 7.64 14.96 -13.22
C SER A 325 6.74 16.08 -13.74
N THR A 326 6.94 16.51 -14.99
CA THR A 326 6.08 17.48 -15.66
C THR A 326 4.66 16.92 -15.83
N GLN A 327 4.54 15.66 -16.26
CA GLN A 327 3.25 14.98 -16.38
C GLN A 327 2.55 14.88 -15.02
N PHE A 328 3.24 14.45 -13.98
CA PHE A 328 2.69 14.34 -12.62
C PHE A 328 2.20 15.69 -12.10
N LYS A 329 2.99 16.75 -12.25
CA LYS A 329 2.67 18.09 -11.74
C LYS A 329 1.57 18.78 -12.56
N SER A 330 1.46 18.50 -13.86
CA SER A 330 0.42 19.05 -14.73
C SER A 330 -0.90 18.29 -14.66
N ALA A 331 -0.88 17.05 -14.17
CA ALA A 331 -2.12 16.33 -13.91
C ALA A 331 -2.92 17.14 -12.89
N ALA A 332 -4.10 17.65 -13.30
CA ALA A 332 -5.01 18.33 -12.40
C ALA A 332 -5.17 17.47 -11.14
N LEU A 333 -5.13 18.09 -9.96
CA LEU A 333 -5.57 17.45 -8.73
C LEU A 333 -6.93 16.83 -9.08
N ARG A 334 -7.00 15.51 -9.18
CA ARG A 334 -8.32 14.88 -9.34
C ARG A 334 -9.11 15.35 -8.13
N PRO A 335 -10.29 15.97 -8.34
CA PRO A 335 -11.24 16.05 -7.26
C PRO A 335 -11.36 14.62 -6.74
N VAL A 336 -11.39 14.44 -5.42
CA VAL A 336 -11.79 13.15 -4.83
C VAL A 336 -13.00 12.74 -5.65
N PRO A 337 -12.99 11.61 -6.35
CA PRO A 337 -14.14 11.25 -7.15
C PRO A 337 -15.29 11.12 -6.16
N VAL A 338 -16.21 12.07 -6.20
CA VAL A 338 -17.58 11.75 -5.83
C VAL A 338 -17.92 10.68 -6.86
N SER A 339 -18.01 9.44 -6.43
CA SER A 339 -18.16 8.28 -7.27
C SER A 339 -19.26 8.54 -8.28
N SER A 340 -18.88 8.91 -9.50
CA SER A 340 -19.78 8.76 -10.62
C SER A 340 -19.86 7.27 -10.86
N SER A 341 -20.99 6.70 -10.58
CA SER A 341 -21.36 5.31 -10.47
C SER A 341 -21.22 4.47 -11.76
N SER A 342 -20.15 4.65 -12.54
CA SER A 342 -19.93 3.84 -13.76
C SER A 342 -18.88 2.74 -13.59
N ALA A 343 -18.08 2.74 -12.52
CA ALA A 343 -17.20 1.62 -12.22
C ALA A 343 -18.04 0.42 -11.77
N PRO A 344 -17.70 -0.79 -12.24
CA PRO A 344 -18.42 -2.01 -11.84
C PRO A 344 -18.33 -2.24 -10.32
N ASP A 345 -17.14 -2.05 -9.73
CA ASP A 345 -16.89 -2.14 -8.29
C ASP A 345 -16.63 -0.73 -7.75
N TYR A 346 -17.12 -0.43 -6.54
CA TYR A 346 -16.97 0.90 -5.95
C TYR A 346 -17.10 0.89 -4.43
N ASP A 347 -16.52 1.90 -3.78
CA ASP A 347 -16.60 2.08 -2.34
C ASP A 347 -18.03 2.44 -1.90
N VAL A 348 -18.45 1.80 -0.83
CA VAL A 348 -19.67 2.13 -0.07
C VAL A 348 -19.27 2.60 1.33
N LEU A 349 -20.23 3.14 2.08
CA LEU A 349 -19.96 3.58 3.46
C LEU A 349 -19.37 2.41 4.28
N ASN A 350 -18.15 2.60 4.78
CA ASN A 350 -17.38 1.63 5.56
C ASN A 350 -17.15 0.27 4.87
N GLY A 351 -16.99 0.25 3.53
CA GLY A 351 -16.81 -1.00 2.80
C GLY A 351 -16.66 -0.83 1.29
N HIS A 352 -16.82 -1.94 0.58
CA HIS A 352 -16.72 -2.00 -0.88
C HIS A 352 -17.79 -2.90 -1.48
N PHE A 353 -18.37 -2.49 -2.61
CA PHE A 353 -19.29 -3.29 -3.40
C PHE A 353 -18.57 -3.93 -4.57
N PHE A 354 -18.69 -5.25 -4.70
CA PHE A 354 -18.04 -6.06 -5.72
C PHE A 354 -19.07 -6.58 -6.73
N SER A 355 -19.21 -5.93 -7.88
CA SER A 355 -20.06 -6.42 -8.97
C SER A 355 -19.35 -7.44 -9.85
N GLN A 356 -18.02 -7.43 -9.91
CA GLN A 356 -17.22 -8.41 -10.65
C GLN A 356 -17.43 -9.83 -10.12
N ALA A 357 -17.80 -9.98 -8.84
CA ALA A 357 -18.21 -11.25 -8.25
C ALA A 357 -19.37 -11.95 -9.02
N THR A 358 -20.13 -11.20 -9.81
CA THR A 358 -21.27 -11.67 -10.61
C THR A 358 -21.12 -11.37 -12.10
N GLY A 359 -19.90 -11.14 -12.58
CA GLY A 359 -19.60 -10.87 -13.98
C GLY A 359 -20.09 -9.50 -14.48
N ASN A 360 -20.06 -8.48 -13.60
CA ASN A 360 -20.48 -7.11 -13.92
C ASN A 360 -21.97 -6.98 -14.33
N SER A 361 -22.83 -7.84 -13.79
CA SER A 361 -24.27 -7.87 -14.11
C SER A 361 -25.08 -6.72 -13.48
N GLY A 362 -24.41 -5.77 -12.78
CA GLY A 362 -25.07 -4.71 -12.01
C GLY A 362 -25.55 -5.15 -10.62
N THR A 363 -25.36 -6.42 -10.29
CA THR A 363 -25.56 -6.99 -8.95
C THR A 363 -24.23 -7.44 -8.38
N GLY A 364 -24.12 -7.61 -7.07
CA GLY A 364 -22.88 -8.03 -6.44
C GLY A 364 -23.02 -8.27 -4.94
N PHE A 365 -21.92 -8.17 -4.24
CA PHE A 365 -21.89 -8.32 -2.78
C PHE A 365 -21.10 -7.18 -2.15
N VAL A 366 -21.54 -6.73 -0.99
CA VAL A 366 -20.82 -5.74 -0.16
C VAL A 366 -19.99 -6.48 0.87
N VAL A 367 -18.73 -6.05 1.04
CA VAL A 367 -17.93 -6.32 2.24
C VAL A 367 -17.79 -5.00 2.98
N SER A 368 -18.28 -4.91 4.23
CA SER A 368 -18.32 -3.65 4.96
C SER A 368 -18.12 -3.84 6.46
N ASN A 369 -17.78 -2.76 7.15
CA ASN A 369 -17.85 -2.68 8.61
C ASN A 369 -19.28 -2.28 9.02
N GLY A 370 -19.74 -2.77 10.16
CA GLY A 370 -21.05 -2.39 10.72
C GLY A 370 -21.61 -3.41 11.70
N GLY A 371 -22.43 -2.95 12.64
CA GLY A 371 -23.04 -3.82 13.66
C GLY A 371 -22.04 -4.49 14.61
N GLY A 372 -20.89 -3.87 14.87
CA GLY A 372 -19.82 -4.44 15.69
C GLY A 372 -18.97 -5.49 14.97
N VAL A 373 -19.07 -5.59 13.64
CA VAL A 373 -18.31 -6.52 12.78
C VAL A 373 -17.51 -5.72 11.78
N GLU A 374 -16.19 -5.89 11.75
CA GLU A 374 -15.27 -5.10 10.93
C GLU A 374 -14.73 -5.94 9.76
N PHE A 375 -15.62 -6.48 8.91
CA PHE A 375 -15.22 -7.37 7.83
C PHE A 375 -14.46 -6.66 6.72
N TRP A 376 -14.67 -5.37 6.48
CA TRP A 376 -13.91 -4.64 5.47
C TRP A 376 -12.44 -4.47 5.91
N ASP A 377 -12.21 -4.03 7.13
CA ASP A 377 -10.85 -3.89 7.67
C ASP A 377 -10.13 -5.24 7.75
N GLU A 378 -10.85 -6.29 8.15
CA GLU A 378 -10.29 -7.63 8.23
C GLU A 378 -10.05 -8.25 6.85
N PHE A 379 -10.89 -7.96 5.86
CA PHE A 379 -10.69 -8.34 4.48
C PHE A 379 -9.37 -7.76 3.94
N GLN A 380 -9.14 -6.47 4.17
CA GLN A 380 -7.89 -5.79 3.81
C GLN A 380 -6.70 -6.39 4.57
N ARG A 381 -6.83 -6.60 5.88
CA ARG A 381 -5.77 -7.19 6.70
C ARG A 381 -5.37 -8.60 6.24
N LEU A 382 -6.31 -9.39 5.80
CA LEU A 382 -6.08 -10.75 5.30
C LEU A 382 -5.44 -10.77 3.90
N GLY A 383 -5.31 -9.63 3.22
CA GLY A 383 -4.70 -9.49 1.90
C GLY A 383 -5.71 -9.30 0.76
N GLY A 384 -6.96 -8.94 1.07
CA GLY A 384 -7.97 -8.56 0.09
C GLY A 384 -8.29 -9.65 -0.94
N LEU A 385 -8.58 -9.22 -2.17
CA LEU A 385 -8.94 -10.14 -3.27
C LEU A 385 -7.88 -11.20 -3.55
N GLU A 386 -6.60 -10.87 -3.39
CA GLU A 386 -5.52 -11.82 -3.66
C GLU A 386 -5.55 -12.99 -2.67
N ALA A 387 -5.76 -12.73 -1.39
CA ALA A 387 -5.73 -13.76 -0.36
C ALA A 387 -7.07 -14.47 -0.16
N VAL A 388 -8.19 -13.73 -0.16
CA VAL A 388 -9.51 -14.29 0.15
C VAL A 388 -10.47 -14.38 -1.04
N GLY A 389 -10.16 -13.71 -2.16
CA GLY A 389 -11.00 -13.68 -3.36
C GLY A 389 -12.23 -12.79 -3.23
N TYR A 390 -13.06 -12.75 -4.27
CA TYR A 390 -14.31 -11.99 -4.28
C TYR A 390 -15.32 -12.55 -3.27
N PRO A 391 -16.18 -11.70 -2.67
CA PRO A 391 -17.31 -12.18 -1.87
C PRO A 391 -18.28 -12.96 -2.76
N ILE A 392 -18.75 -14.10 -2.25
CA ILE A 392 -19.72 -14.99 -2.92
C ILE A 392 -21.01 -15.12 -2.13
N SER A 393 -21.12 -14.41 -1.01
CA SER A 393 -22.33 -14.35 -0.20
C SER A 393 -22.55 -12.98 0.41
N GLN A 394 -23.77 -12.70 0.84
CA GLN A 394 -24.06 -11.70 1.84
C GLN A 394 -23.50 -12.16 3.20
N ARG A 395 -23.43 -11.25 4.18
CA ARG A 395 -23.14 -11.58 5.56
C ARG A 395 -24.28 -12.41 6.17
N PHE A 396 -23.96 -13.44 6.96
CA PHE A 396 -24.95 -14.31 7.60
C PHE A 396 -24.43 -14.92 8.91
N GLU A 397 -25.32 -15.50 9.68
CA GLU A 397 -24.95 -16.30 10.86
C GLU A 397 -24.70 -17.76 10.47
N TRP A 398 -23.58 -18.29 10.96
CA TRP A 398 -23.23 -19.69 10.79
C TRP A 398 -22.52 -20.22 12.03
N ASN A 399 -23.06 -21.30 12.63
CA ASN A 399 -22.53 -21.90 13.85
C ASN A 399 -22.35 -20.89 15.01
N GLY A 400 -23.30 -19.94 15.15
CA GLY A 400 -23.28 -18.93 16.22
C GLY A 400 -22.31 -17.76 15.99
N PHE A 401 -21.75 -17.63 14.79
CA PHE A 401 -20.86 -16.54 14.42
C PHE A 401 -21.36 -15.81 13.18
N VAL A 402 -21.07 -14.52 13.11
CA VAL A 402 -21.26 -13.76 11.88
C VAL A 402 -20.14 -14.13 10.90
N VAL A 403 -20.53 -14.53 9.68
CA VAL A 403 -19.62 -14.94 8.63
C VAL A 403 -19.94 -14.26 7.31
N GLN A 404 -18.96 -14.27 6.40
CA GLN A 404 -19.15 -13.96 4.97
C GLN A 404 -18.28 -14.89 4.14
N ALA A 405 -18.89 -15.58 3.18
CA ALA A 405 -18.15 -16.46 2.27
C ALA A 405 -17.50 -15.64 1.15
N MET A 406 -16.21 -15.90 0.94
CA MET A 406 -15.38 -15.43 -0.16
C MET A 406 -15.01 -16.60 -1.05
N GLN A 407 -14.53 -16.38 -2.27
CA GLN A 407 -14.12 -17.46 -3.18
C GLN A 407 -13.10 -18.41 -2.54
N LYS A 408 -12.05 -17.86 -1.90
CA LYS A 408 -10.95 -18.67 -1.39
C LYS A 408 -11.17 -19.21 0.03
N GLY A 409 -12.13 -18.65 0.79
CA GLY A 409 -12.41 -19.07 2.16
C GLY A 409 -13.66 -18.45 2.74
N VAL A 410 -13.90 -18.62 4.03
CA VAL A 410 -15.01 -18.00 4.75
C VAL A 410 -14.45 -17.19 5.90
N MET A 411 -14.72 -15.89 5.90
CA MET A 411 -14.37 -15.00 7.02
C MET A 411 -15.39 -15.20 8.15
N GLN A 412 -14.90 -15.39 9.37
CA GLN A 412 -15.70 -15.57 10.59
C GLN A 412 -15.29 -14.51 11.61
N TRP A 413 -16.24 -13.68 12.04
CA TRP A 413 -16.00 -12.68 13.07
C TRP A 413 -15.93 -13.29 14.46
N ARG A 414 -14.92 -12.92 15.23
CA ARG A 414 -14.69 -13.32 16.61
C ARG A 414 -14.77 -12.09 17.51
N PRO A 415 -15.94 -11.82 18.09
CA PRO A 415 -16.15 -10.62 18.91
C PRO A 415 -15.26 -10.57 20.16
N GLU A 416 -14.88 -11.73 20.70
CA GLU A 416 -14.02 -11.86 21.88
C GLU A 416 -12.59 -11.33 21.68
N VAL A 417 -12.15 -11.26 20.42
CA VAL A 417 -10.81 -10.73 20.04
C VAL A 417 -10.90 -9.57 19.06
N GLY A 418 -12.12 -9.17 18.63
CA GLY A 418 -12.34 -8.07 17.69
C GLY A 418 -11.69 -8.30 16.33
N ARG A 419 -11.68 -9.56 15.82
CA ARG A 419 -11.02 -9.91 14.55
C ARG A 419 -11.79 -10.98 13.78
N ALA A 420 -11.54 -11.04 12.45
CA ALA A 420 -11.99 -12.15 11.64
C ALA A 420 -10.87 -13.18 11.42
N TYR A 421 -11.27 -14.45 11.37
CA TYR A 421 -10.43 -15.59 11.03
C TYR A 421 -11.03 -16.34 9.85
N LEU A 422 -10.19 -17.04 9.09
CA LEU A 422 -10.67 -17.93 8.04
C LEU A 422 -11.12 -19.27 8.64
N VAL A 423 -12.33 -19.68 8.31
CA VAL A 423 -12.90 -20.97 8.73
C VAL A 423 -12.16 -22.12 8.09
N ASN A 424 -11.91 -23.21 8.83
CA ASN A 424 -11.42 -24.48 8.30
C ASN A 424 -12.52 -25.16 7.50
N ILE A 425 -12.77 -24.66 6.29
CA ILE A 425 -13.97 -25.01 5.51
C ILE A 425 -14.03 -26.50 5.13
N PHE A 426 -12.88 -27.14 4.89
CA PHE A 426 -12.86 -28.56 4.58
C PHE A 426 -13.14 -29.43 5.81
N ASP A 427 -12.80 -28.97 7.03
CA ASP A 427 -13.19 -29.64 8.27
C ASP A 427 -14.72 -29.54 8.47
N GLN A 428 -15.31 -28.37 8.15
CA GLN A 428 -16.77 -28.20 8.16
C GLN A 428 -17.48 -29.11 7.13
N MET A 429 -16.87 -29.32 5.96
CA MET A 429 -17.40 -30.25 4.95
C MET A 429 -17.37 -31.70 5.46
N THR A 430 -16.29 -32.11 6.14
CA THR A 430 -16.24 -33.42 6.80
C THR A 430 -17.35 -33.56 7.84
N ALA A 431 -17.50 -32.58 8.72
CA ALA A 431 -18.54 -32.56 9.74
C ALA A 431 -19.97 -32.62 9.12
N ALA A 432 -20.15 -32.07 7.92
CA ALA A 432 -21.39 -32.12 7.14
C ALA A 432 -21.53 -33.38 6.28
N GLY A 433 -20.64 -34.38 6.39
CA GLY A 433 -20.67 -35.64 5.64
C GLY A 433 -20.41 -35.52 4.14
N LYS A 434 -19.63 -34.49 3.72
CA LYS A 434 -19.38 -34.18 2.31
C LYS A 434 -18.12 -34.84 1.73
N ASP A 435 -17.42 -35.70 2.47
CA ASP A 435 -16.16 -36.30 2.00
C ASP A 435 -16.31 -37.17 0.77
N ASP A 436 -17.42 -37.92 0.63
CA ASP A 436 -17.72 -38.70 -0.58
C ASP A 436 -17.94 -37.81 -1.79
N TRP A 437 -18.67 -36.73 -1.61
CA TRP A 437 -18.90 -35.72 -2.66
C TRP A 437 -17.58 -35.06 -3.06
N LEU A 438 -16.76 -34.65 -2.12
CA LEU A 438 -15.43 -34.04 -2.37
C LEU A 438 -14.52 -34.99 -3.16
N SER A 439 -14.52 -36.27 -2.80
CA SER A 439 -13.72 -37.28 -3.50
C SER A 439 -14.21 -37.48 -4.94
N ALA A 440 -15.52 -37.62 -5.15
CA ALA A 440 -16.13 -37.90 -6.46
C ALA A 440 -16.13 -36.68 -7.39
N ALA A 441 -16.56 -35.51 -6.88
CA ALA A 441 -16.77 -34.31 -7.70
C ALA A 441 -15.49 -33.44 -7.85
N ARG A 442 -14.54 -33.51 -6.91
CA ARG A 442 -13.37 -32.63 -6.85
C ARG A 442 -12.04 -33.37 -6.74
N SER A 443 -12.04 -34.71 -6.81
CA SER A 443 -10.84 -35.55 -6.62
C SER A 443 -10.03 -35.18 -5.37
N THR A 444 -10.73 -34.70 -4.33
CA THR A 444 -10.12 -34.28 -3.07
C THR A 444 -9.81 -35.51 -2.22
N PRO A 445 -8.59 -35.65 -1.68
CA PRO A 445 -8.26 -36.72 -0.76
C PRO A 445 -9.15 -36.74 0.48
N ARG A 446 -9.35 -37.93 1.05
CA ARG A 446 -10.02 -38.05 2.36
C ARG A 446 -9.14 -37.56 3.47
N PRO A 447 -9.69 -36.96 4.53
CA PRO A 447 -8.90 -36.55 5.68
C PRO A 447 -8.33 -37.77 6.42
N LEU A 448 -7.19 -37.56 7.07
CA LEU A 448 -6.62 -38.50 8.02
C LEU A 448 -7.53 -38.64 9.23
N GLY A 449 -7.59 -39.84 9.79
CA GLY A 449 -8.33 -40.08 11.02
C GLY A 449 -7.70 -39.42 12.26
N PRO A 450 -8.45 -39.30 13.36
CA PRO A 450 -7.98 -38.63 14.57
C PRO A 450 -6.78 -39.34 15.22
N GLU A 451 -6.55 -40.61 14.92
CA GLU A 451 -5.39 -41.41 15.36
C GLU A 451 -4.06 -40.85 14.87
N PHE A 452 -4.05 -40.11 13.74
CA PHE A 452 -2.83 -39.51 13.20
C PHE A 452 -2.19 -38.51 14.17
N ASP A 453 -2.99 -37.77 14.92
CA ASP A 453 -2.51 -36.75 15.87
C ASP A 453 -2.51 -37.25 17.33
N ALA A 454 -3.01 -38.45 17.58
CA ALA A 454 -3.16 -38.98 18.94
C ALA A 454 -1.82 -38.98 19.70
N GLY A 455 -1.81 -38.39 20.89
CA GLY A 455 -0.65 -38.33 21.78
C GLY A 455 0.43 -37.32 21.40
N LYS A 456 0.21 -36.50 20.38
CA LYS A 456 1.17 -35.45 19.94
C LYS A 456 0.90 -34.12 20.63
N THR A 457 1.95 -33.36 20.91
CA THR A 457 1.82 -31.93 21.23
C THR A 457 1.42 -31.13 19.98
N TRP A 458 0.98 -29.87 20.16
CA TRP A 458 0.62 -29.03 19.04
C TRP A 458 1.78 -28.85 18.05
N GLU A 459 2.99 -28.62 18.54
CA GLU A 459 4.20 -28.49 17.70
C GLU A 459 4.46 -29.77 16.89
N GLN A 460 4.28 -30.94 17.52
CA GLN A 460 4.42 -32.23 16.85
C GLN A 460 3.31 -32.46 15.81
N VAL A 461 2.08 -32.01 16.08
CA VAL A 461 0.97 -32.03 15.11
C VAL A 461 1.33 -31.18 13.90
N VAL A 462 1.74 -29.92 14.12
CA VAL A 462 2.16 -29.01 13.04
C VAL A 462 3.25 -29.64 12.20
N GLN A 463 4.34 -30.11 12.82
CA GLN A 463 5.48 -30.70 12.14
C GLN A 463 5.08 -31.95 11.35
N SER A 464 4.34 -32.89 11.95
CA SER A 464 3.96 -34.15 11.31
C SER A 464 2.96 -33.92 10.16
N ARG A 465 2.05 -32.95 10.26
CA ARG A 465 1.13 -32.63 9.19
C ARG A 465 1.82 -31.89 8.05
N GLN A 466 2.73 -30.95 8.33
CA GLN A 466 3.53 -30.29 7.29
C GLN A 466 4.47 -31.28 6.57
N ALA A 467 4.99 -32.29 7.26
CA ALA A 467 5.81 -33.34 6.65
C ALA A 467 5.04 -34.19 5.61
N LEU A 468 3.71 -34.22 5.63
CA LEU A 468 2.92 -34.88 4.58
C LEU A 468 3.16 -34.27 3.19
N LEU A 469 3.59 -33.02 3.12
CA LEU A 469 3.91 -32.32 1.88
C LEU A 469 5.25 -32.77 1.28
N ASP A 470 6.10 -33.48 2.02
CA ASP A 470 7.41 -33.96 1.55
C ASP A 470 7.26 -34.94 0.38
N ALA A 471 6.11 -35.59 0.26
CA ALA A 471 5.78 -36.49 -0.83
C ALA A 471 5.69 -35.78 -2.21
N ASN A 472 5.53 -34.43 -2.25
CA ASN A 472 5.52 -33.69 -3.51
C ASN A 472 6.18 -32.30 -3.32
N PRO A 473 7.42 -32.13 -3.81
CA PRO A 473 8.16 -30.87 -3.64
C PRO A 473 7.50 -29.64 -4.30
N ALA A 474 6.74 -29.82 -5.37
CA ALA A 474 6.07 -28.71 -6.03
C ALA A 474 4.88 -28.20 -5.21
N ILE A 475 4.06 -29.11 -4.67
CA ILE A 475 2.98 -28.77 -3.73
C ILE A 475 3.57 -28.14 -2.46
N LYS A 476 4.66 -28.71 -1.91
CA LYS A 476 5.35 -28.16 -0.74
C LYS A 476 5.80 -26.73 -0.97
N ARG A 477 6.47 -26.44 -2.09
CA ARG A 477 6.88 -25.08 -2.45
C ARG A 477 5.67 -24.13 -2.55
N ARG A 478 4.57 -24.57 -3.15
CA ARG A 478 3.35 -23.75 -3.28
C ARG A 478 2.74 -23.42 -1.93
N TYR A 479 2.73 -24.37 -1.00
CA TYR A 479 2.24 -24.15 0.36
C TYR A 479 3.08 -23.09 1.09
N PHE A 480 4.41 -23.24 1.10
CA PHE A 480 5.32 -22.33 1.81
C PHE A 480 5.60 -21.02 1.06
N ALA A 481 5.09 -20.85 -0.18
CA ALA A 481 5.16 -19.57 -0.89
C ALA A 481 4.17 -18.51 -0.33
N ALA A 482 3.15 -18.92 0.44
CA ALA A 482 2.29 -17.97 1.15
C ALA A 482 3.05 -17.34 2.32
N SER A 483 2.85 -16.05 2.57
CA SER A 483 3.48 -15.31 3.68
C SER A 483 3.15 -15.91 5.05
N ASP A 484 1.94 -16.43 5.21
CA ASP A 484 1.49 -17.18 6.38
C ASP A 484 0.64 -18.38 5.93
N PRO A 485 1.29 -19.54 5.61
CA PRO A 485 0.58 -20.72 5.15
C PRO A 485 -0.45 -21.25 6.14
N MET A 486 -0.18 -21.08 7.44
CA MET A 486 -1.09 -21.54 8.51
C MET A 486 -2.39 -20.74 8.52
N THR A 487 -2.33 -19.44 8.31
CA THR A 487 -3.52 -18.59 8.22
C THR A 487 -4.24 -18.78 6.89
N VAL A 488 -3.51 -18.87 5.78
CA VAL A 488 -4.12 -18.94 4.43
C VAL A 488 -4.70 -20.32 4.15
N TYR A 489 -3.94 -21.38 4.36
CA TYR A 489 -4.31 -22.74 3.96
C TYR A 489 -4.68 -23.65 5.13
N GLY A 490 -4.21 -23.36 6.34
CA GLY A 490 -4.27 -24.29 7.45
C GLY A 490 -3.30 -25.46 7.29
N LEU A 491 -3.39 -26.43 8.17
CA LEU A 491 -2.58 -27.65 8.13
C LEU A 491 -3.04 -28.63 7.05
N PRO A 492 -2.14 -29.43 6.45
CA PRO A 492 -2.49 -30.61 5.67
C PRO A 492 -3.35 -31.58 6.50
N THR A 493 -4.47 -32.00 5.92
CA THR A 493 -5.40 -32.95 6.52
C THR A 493 -5.43 -34.30 5.81
N SER A 494 -4.69 -34.45 4.70
CA SER A 494 -4.53 -35.71 3.97
C SER A 494 -3.09 -35.99 3.58
N GLN A 495 -2.79 -37.21 3.16
CA GLN A 495 -1.62 -37.51 2.34
C GLN A 495 -1.71 -36.77 1.00
N VAL A 496 -0.57 -36.59 0.32
CA VAL A 496 -0.56 -36.27 -1.12
C VAL A 496 -0.94 -37.53 -1.87
N GLU A 497 -2.02 -37.49 -2.61
CA GLU A 497 -2.53 -38.62 -3.39
C GLU A 497 -2.38 -38.39 -4.89
N ASP A 498 -2.06 -39.47 -5.61
CA ASP A 498 -2.09 -39.51 -7.08
C ASP A 498 -3.52 -39.77 -7.56
N LYS A 499 -4.11 -38.79 -8.24
CA LYS A 499 -5.47 -38.85 -8.81
C LYS A 499 -5.47 -39.16 -10.32
N GLY A 500 -4.35 -39.70 -10.85
CA GLY A 500 -4.19 -40.03 -12.25
C GLY A 500 -3.64 -38.85 -13.07
N ASN A 501 -4.42 -37.84 -13.35
CA ASN A 501 -4.02 -36.66 -14.11
C ASN A 501 -3.39 -35.54 -13.27
N HIS A 502 -3.44 -35.63 -11.93
CA HIS A 502 -2.82 -34.67 -11.02
C HIS A 502 -2.51 -35.33 -9.66
N TYR A 503 -1.59 -34.72 -8.91
CA TYR A 503 -1.42 -34.96 -7.47
C TYR A 503 -2.30 -34.00 -6.69
N SER A 504 -2.90 -34.43 -5.58
CA SER A 504 -3.79 -33.64 -4.77
C SER A 504 -3.50 -33.81 -3.28
N VAL A 505 -3.53 -32.71 -2.52
CA VAL A 505 -3.50 -32.72 -1.06
C VAL A 505 -4.61 -31.84 -0.51
N ARG A 506 -5.30 -32.33 0.50
CA ARG A 506 -6.32 -31.58 1.22
C ARG A 506 -5.69 -30.88 2.43
N LEU A 507 -6.05 -29.61 2.58
CA LEU A 507 -5.69 -28.77 3.70
C LEU A 507 -6.97 -28.36 4.44
N GLN A 508 -6.86 -27.75 5.59
CA GLN A 508 -8.03 -27.29 6.35
C GLN A 508 -8.87 -26.25 5.61
N ARG A 509 -8.23 -25.40 4.75
CA ARG A 509 -8.89 -24.29 4.06
C ARG A 509 -8.77 -24.32 2.54
N ALA A 510 -7.99 -25.23 1.98
CA ALA A 510 -7.72 -25.33 0.55
C ALA A 510 -7.44 -26.77 0.11
N VAL A 511 -7.45 -26.99 -1.20
CA VAL A 511 -6.86 -28.18 -1.84
C VAL A 511 -5.80 -27.69 -2.81
N ILE A 512 -4.57 -28.21 -2.69
CA ILE A 512 -3.47 -27.91 -3.61
C ILE A 512 -3.30 -29.08 -4.56
N GLN A 513 -3.24 -28.80 -5.88
CA GLN A 513 -3.15 -29.79 -6.94
C GLN A 513 -1.98 -29.47 -7.86
N GLN A 514 -1.14 -30.47 -8.17
CA GLN A 514 -0.14 -30.39 -9.23
C GLN A 514 -0.59 -31.19 -10.44
N TRP A 515 -0.82 -30.52 -11.57
CA TRP A 515 -1.27 -31.14 -12.80
C TRP A 515 -0.12 -31.87 -13.52
N LYS A 516 -0.40 -33.05 -14.03
CA LYS A 516 0.54 -33.87 -14.80
C LYS A 516 0.33 -33.77 -16.31
N VAL A 517 -0.82 -33.29 -16.70
CA VAL A 517 -1.26 -33.14 -18.10
C VAL A 517 -1.89 -31.76 -18.27
N ASP A 518 -1.93 -31.29 -19.51
CA ASP A 518 -2.63 -30.06 -19.84
C ASP A 518 -4.15 -30.23 -19.69
N VAL A 519 -4.77 -29.26 -19.07
CA VAL A 519 -6.23 -29.13 -18.91
C VAL A 519 -6.63 -27.69 -19.28
N PRO A 520 -7.91 -27.38 -19.50
CA PRO A 520 -8.32 -26.04 -19.95
C PRO A 520 -7.89 -24.87 -19.06
N TRP A 521 -7.55 -25.13 -17.80
CA TRP A 521 -7.21 -24.12 -16.79
C TRP A 521 -5.80 -24.26 -16.20
N ALA A 522 -4.98 -25.24 -16.63
CA ALA A 522 -3.60 -25.43 -16.17
C ALA A 522 -2.79 -26.27 -17.14
N HIS A 523 -1.48 -26.03 -17.19
CA HIS A 523 -0.52 -26.85 -17.95
C HIS A 523 0.12 -27.94 -17.09
N ALA A 524 0.68 -28.94 -17.76
CA ALA A 524 1.45 -29.98 -17.10
C ALA A 524 2.60 -29.37 -16.28
N GLY A 525 2.66 -29.70 -14.99
CA GLY A 525 3.61 -29.12 -14.02
C GLY A 525 3.04 -28.00 -13.15
N ASP A 526 1.98 -27.36 -13.56
CA ASP A 526 1.35 -26.27 -12.80
C ASP A 526 0.81 -26.74 -11.44
N VAL A 527 0.96 -25.87 -10.45
CA VAL A 527 0.40 -26.08 -9.11
C VAL A 527 -0.67 -25.05 -8.83
N VAL A 528 -1.91 -25.51 -8.77
CA VAL A 528 -3.10 -24.70 -8.55
C VAL A 528 -3.71 -24.93 -7.17
N VAL A 529 -4.46 -23.95 -6.68
CA VAL A 529 -5.17 -24.02 -5.41
C VAL A 529 -6.67 -23.96 -5.69
N ALA A 530 -7.40 -24.97 -5.25
CA ALA A 530 -8.86 -24.94 -5.31
C ALA A 530 -9.41 -24.03 -4.20
N ASN A 531 -10.29 -23.12 -4.59
CA ASN A 531 -10.88 -22.12 -3.72
C ASN A 531 -11.87 -22.75 -2.73
N GLY A 532 -11.53 -22.77 -1.45
CA GLY A 532 -12.33 -23.44 -0.41
C GLY A 532 -13.76 -22.90 -0.29
N GLY A 533 -13.95 -21.59 -0.44
CA GLY A 533 -15.28 -20.99 -0.37
C GLY A 533 -16.18 -21.37 -1.54
N ASP A 534 -15.64 -21.37 -2.78
CA ASP A 534 -16.39 -21.83 -3.97
C ASP A 534 -16.76 -23.32 -3.85
N VAL A 535 -15.83 -24.15 -3.37
CA VAL A 535 -16.10 -25.59 -3.14
C VAL A 535 -17.20 -25.77 -2.09
N GLY A 536 -17.19 -24.96 -1.00
CA GLY A 536 -18.26 -24.97 0.01
C GLY A 536 -19.62 -24.57 -0.54
N LYS A 537 -19.65 -23.56 -1.43
CA LYS A 537 -20.87 -23.15 -2.16
C LYS A 537 -21.43 -24.30 -3.00
N GLU A 538 -20.59 -24.95 -3.80
CA GLU A 538 -20.99 -26.06 -4.65
C GLU A 538 -21.44 -27.30 -3.87
N ALA A 539 -20.82 -27.56 -2.71
CA ALA A 539 -21.23 -28.62 -1.80
C ALA A 539 -22.57 -28.34 -1.08
N GLY A 540 -23.13 -27.14 -1.29
CA GLY A 540 -24.38 -26.72 -0.65
C GLY A 540 -24.23 -26.45 0.86
N LEU A 541 -23.07 -25.94 1.28
CA LEU A 541 -22.79 -25.69 2.69
C LEU A 541 -23.44 -24.40 3.21
N TYR A 542 -23.72 -23.45 2.31
CA TYR A 542 -24.28 -22.15 2.65
C TYR A 542 -25.77 -22.08 2.33
N PRO A 543 -26.57 -21.32 3.11
CA PRO A 543 -27.97 -21.08 2.79
C PRO A 543 -28.13 -20.40 1.40
N THR A 544 -29.06 -20.87 0.59
CA THR A 544 -29.26 -20.32 -0.77
C THR A 544 -29.62 -18.84 -0.76
N SER A 545 -30.35 -18.39 0.28
CA SER A 545 -30.76 -16.99 0.44
C SER A 545 -29.59 -16.00 0.54
N VAL A 546 -28.47 -16.43 1.14
CA VAL A 546 -27.30 -15.55 1.31
C VAL A 546 -26.39 -15.51 0.08
N LEU A 547 -26.58 -16.45 -0.86
CA LEU A 547 -25.85 -16.52 -2.13
C LEU A 547 -26.48 -15.65 -3.23
N THR A 548 -27.66 -15.07 -2.96
CA THR A 548 -28.31 -14.13 -3.88
C THR A 548 -27.57 -12.80 -3.85
N SER A 549 -27.06 -12.39 -5.00
CA SER A 549 -26.40 -11.09 -5.15
C SER A 549 -27.37 -9.93 -4.91
N GLN A 550 -26.84 -8.86 -4.36
CA GLN A 550 -27.58 -7.64 -4.06
C GLN A 550 -27.57 -6.71 -5.28
N ASN A 551 -28.64 -5.94 -5.45
CA ASN A 551 -28.59 -4.80 -6.35
C ASN A 551 -27.56 -3.78 -5.82
N ARG A 552 -27.09 -2.96 -6.71
CA ARG A 552 -26.18 -1.87 -6.39
C ARG A 552 -26.79 -1.01 -5.28
N PRO A 553 -26.12 -0.88 -4.09
CA PRO A 553 -26.63 -0.09 -2.96
C PRO A 553 -26.66 1.41 -3.25
#